data_9fd38a25d2ccfdccf52cf146443f33d1
#
_entry.id   9fd38a25d2ccfdccf52cf146443f33d1
#
_cell.length_a   1.000
_cell.length_b   1.000
_cell.length_c   1.000
_cell.angle_alpha   90.00
_cell.angle_beta   90.00
_cell.angle_gamma   90.00
#
_symmetry.space_group_name_H-M   'P 1'
#
loop_
_entity.id
_entity.type
_entity.pdbx_description
1 polymer ?
#
loop_
_entity_poly.entity_id
_entity_poly.type
_entity_poly.pdbx_seq_one_letter_code
_entity_poly.pdbx_strand_id
1 'polypeptide(L)'
;MISMRTHSWLLLALFLGISMLAERAHAQTNPNSNPAPSQPAADSDSPSWLFPVAKLDERLPRWLHIGGQYRNRLEGPIGIGYTGTNDFYLLDRFRLIIGIRPKEWLTFFGEVQDSRIFFNHHIANANPFEDSWTLWQSYAQVGSSTSGWVDALAGRQVLLFGDERVIGPSNWLNVGRTFDVARIDLHQSGYQVSVFASSVVPGSSTYLHRAIPGNNFYGVYGSFNNIVPNGTFEPYVLWRVAPPNPQLPEEVGHGHLNEVTIGLHVEGTLPAGFDYDTEFDGQTGSLGVYSIGAWAGYVGGGKAFPSVATAPRVYLEGNYASGTKNPAGRDWNTFDSLYPSNHDKEGFADQVGRRNLVQFRVGVEENLSKKWRIRQSFEGFWLATSHDNFYASSGAIAVPARPGASRHIGNELDLIAEYKMNKGLNFGFGYARLFAGQFLQTTTRGHDYQYPYAYMEYNFSKSGSVYGKVVRSEPAGAYRW
;
A
#
# COMPACT_ATOMS: atom_id res chain seq x y z
N MET A 1 36.98 20.89 10.06
CA MET A 1 37.22 19.80 9.09
C MET A 1 37.60 18.55 9.87
N ILE A 2 36.65 17.80 10.40
CA ILE A 2 36.89 16.49 11.01
C ILE A 2 35.71 15.59 10.61
N SER A 3 36.01 14.75 9.66
CA SER A 3 35.64 13.36 9.41
C SER A 3 34.25 12.89 9.81
N MET A 4 33.29 13.03 8.90
CA MET A 4 31.98 12.35 8.91
C MET A 4 32.00 10.95 8.26
N ARG A 5 33.15 10.28 8.19
CA ARG A 5 33.32 8.98 7.49
C ARG A 5 33.19 7.73 8.36
N THR A 6 33.03 7.86 9.67
CA THR A 6 33.08 6.72 10.59
C THR A 6 31.73 6.14 11.02
N HIS A 7 30.61 6.78 10.72
CA HIS A 7 29.30 6.34 11.20
C HIS A 7 28.58 5.34 10.28
N SER A 8 28.92 5.29 8.99
CA SER A 8 28.28 4.38 8.04
C SER A 8 28.66 2.91 8.24
N TRP A 9 29.86 2.63 8.73
CA TRP A 9 30.33 1.25 8.97
C TRP A 9 29.79 0.64 10.27
N LEU A 10 29.45 1.46 11.27
CA LEU A 10 28.84 1.01 12.51
C LEU A 10 27.40 0.55 12.32
N LEU A 11 26.65 1.15 11.41
CA LEU A 11 25.28 0.73 11.07
C LEU A 11 25.28 -0.60 10.30
N LEU A 12 26.23 -0.81 9.41
CA LEU A 12 26.39 -2.09 8.69
C LEU A 12 26.79 -3.23 9.64
N ALA A 13 27.62 -2.95 10.64
CA ALA A 13 28.05 -3.91 11.65
C ALA A 13 26.90 -4.26 12.64
N LEU A 14 25.98 -3.34 12.91
CA LEU A 14 24.77 -3.61 13.71
C LEU A 14 23.80 -4.53 12.94
N PHE A 15 23.66 -4.36 11.61
CA PHE A 15 22.86 -5.20 10.75
C PHE A 15 23.33 -6.65 10.71
N LEU A 16 24.64 -6.88 10.72
CA LEU A 16 25.25 -8.23 10.71
C LEU A 16 25.34 -8.85 12.11
N GLY A 17 25.35 -8.06 13.16
CA GLY A 17 25.52 -8.52 14.54
C GLY A 17 24.27 -9.20 15.13
N ILE A 18 23.07 -8.81 14.69
CA ILE A 18 21.81 -9.40 15.19
C ILE A 18 21.60 -10.80 14.61
N SER A 19 22.05 -11.07 13.39
CA SER A 19 21.95 -12.39 12.76
C SER A 19 22.86 -13.45 13.40
N MET A 20 23.93 -13.05 14.10
CA MET A 20 24.90 -14.01 14.69
C MET A 20 24.55 -14.46 16.13
N LEU A 21 23.61 -13.82 16.79
CA LEU A 21 23.18 -14.23 18.15
C LEU A 21 22.16 -15.37 18.18
N ALA A 22 21.60 -15.76 17.01
CA ALA A 22 20.62 -16.85 16.90
C ALA A 22 21.25 -18.25 16.75
N GLU A 23 22.56 -18.39 16.56
CA GLU A 23 23.20 -19.68 16.25
C GLU A 23 23.44 -20.61 17.44
N ARG A 24 23.07 -20.27 18.67
CA ARG A 24 23.41 -21.08 19.87
C ARG A 24 22.29 -21.86 20.53
N ALA A 25 21.14 -22.00 19.89
CA ALA A 25 20.09 -22.87 20.47
C ALA A 25 19.41 -23.67 19.35
N HIS A 26 19.96 -24.82 18.98
CA HIS A 26 19.21 -26.05 18.74
C HIS A 26 20.09 -27.15 18.14
N ALA A 27 20.40 -28.15 18.94
CA ALA A 27 20.84 -29.45 18.50
C ALA A 27 19.68 -30.45 18.58
N GLN A 28 19.57 -31.26 17.53
CA GLN A 28 18.86 -32.55 17.43
C GLN A 28 17.33 -32.56 17.29
N THR A 29 16.86 -32.84 16.07
CA THR A 29 15.80 -33.83 15.81
C THR A 29 15.97 -34.46 14.42
N ASN A 30 15.64 -35.72 14.35
CA ASN A 30 15.86 -36.77 13.36
C ASN A 30 15.10 -36.57 12.02
N PRO A 31 15.68 -36.87 10.84
CA PRO A 31 14.97 -36.76 9.58
C PRO A 31 14.45 -38.13 9.14
N ASN A 32 13.14 -38.33 9.17
CA ASN A 32 12.43 -39.24 8.26
C ASN A 32 10.96 -39.38 8.67
N SER A 33 10.11 -38.60 8.03
CA SER A 33 8.73 -38.99 7.73
C SER A 33 8.07 -37.87 6.89
N ASN A 34 7.78 -38.16 5.63
CA ASN A 34 6.85 -37.36 4.82
C ASN A 34 5.42 -37.64 5.33
N PRO A 35 4.67 -36.67 5.84
CA PRO A 35 3.25 -36.75 5.89
C PRO A 35 2.63 -35.91 4.77
N ALA A 36 1.55 -36.44 4.18
CA ALA A 36 0.65 -35.79 3.27
C ALA A 36 0.19 -34.40 3.80
N PRO A 37 -0.22 -33.45 2.92
CA PRO A 37 -0.63 -32.12 3.36
C PRO A 37 -1.86 -32.24 4.26
N SER A 38 -1.63 -32.16 5.56
CA SER A 38 -2.68 -32.06 6.57
C SER A 38 -3.33 -30.68 6.46
N GLN A 39 -4.66 -30.65 6.36
CA GLN A 39 -5.47 -29.45 6.59
C GLN A 39 -4.96 -28.74 7.86
N PRO A 40 -4.85 -27.41 7.87
CA PRO A 40 -4.42 -26.70 9.07
C PRO A 40 -5.42 -27.01 10.19
N ALA A 41 -4.93 -27.65 11.26
CA ALA A 41 -5.69 -27.88 12.47
C ALA A 41 -6.25 -26.57 12.99
N ALA A 42 -7.51 -26.54 13.34
CA ALA A 42 -8.13 -25.39 14.01
C ALA A 42 -7.31 -25.08 15.27
N ASP A 43 -6.82 -23.83 15.39
CA ASP A 43 -6.18 -23.33 16.61
C ASP A 43 -7.20 -23.37 17.76
N SER A 44 -7.13 -24.43 18.56
CA SER A 44 -8.03 -24.65 19.69
C SER A 44 -7.80 -23.72 20.89
N ASP A 45 -6.74 -22.89 20.84
CA ASP A 45 -6.24 -22.15 22.00
C ASP A 45 -6.70 -20.69 22.10
N SER A 46 -7.54 -20.20 21.18
CA SER A 46 -8.08 -18.85 21.30
C SER A 46 -9.36 -18.84 22.15
N PRO A 47 -9.39 -18.10 23.27
CA PRO A 47 -10.59 -18.03 24.11
C PRO A 47 -11.79 -17.54 23.29
N SER A 48 -12.88 -18.24 23.41
CA SER A 48 -14.09 -18.01 22.60
C SER A 48 -14.74 -16.62 22.78
N TRP A 49 -14.44 -15.91 23.86
CA TRP A 49 -14.90 -14.55 24.13
C TRP A 49 -14.19 -13.48 23.29
N LEU A 50 -13.00 -13.80 22.70
CA LEU A 50 -12.27 -12.90 21.79
C LEU A 50 -12.94 -12.75 20.41
N PHE A 51 -13.91 -13.62 20.05
CA PHE A 51 -14.53 -13.59 18.73
C PHE A 51 -16.06 -13.68 18.78
N PRO A 52 -16.76 -12.79 19.53
CA PRO A 52 -18.21 -12.90 19.66
C PRO A 52 -18.94 -12.73 18.31
N VAL A 53 -18.43 -11.86 17.42
CA VAL A 53 -19.04 -11.61 16.10
C VAL A 53 -18.77 -12.77 15.13
N ALA A 54 -17.55 -13.34 15.13
CA ALA A 54 -17.27 -14.54 14.33
C ALA A 54 -18.16 -15.72 14.72
N LYS A 55 -18.43 -15.90 16.02
CA LYS A 55 -19.38 -16.91 16.51
C LYS A 55 -20.82 -16.59 16.14
N LEU A 56 -21.20 -15.31 16.11
CA LEU A 56 -22.52 -14.92 15.63
C LEU A 56 -22.65 -15.27 14.14
N ASP A 57 -21.65 -14.95 13.33
CA ASP A 57 -21.63 -15.26 11.89
C ASP A 57 -21.76 -16.77 11.64
N GLU A 58 -21.16 -17.63 12.48
CA GLU A 58 -21.31 -19.09 12.40
C GLU A 58 -22.74 -19.60 12.64
N ARG A 59 -23.54 -18.85 13.38
CA ARG A 59 -24.94 -19.18 13.69
C ARG A 59 -25.94 -18.61 12.70
N LEU A 60 -25.50 -17.67 11.85
CA LEU A 60 -26.35 -17.08 10.84
C LEU A 60 -26.62 -18.05 9.68
N PRO A 61 -27.73 -17.87 8.96
CA PRO A 61 -27.97 -18.60 7.72
C PRO A 61 -26.82 -18.39 6.74
N ARG A 62 -26.49 -19.40 5.93
CA ARG A 62 -25.38 -19.38 4.96
C ARG A 62 -25.42 -18.22 3.95
N TRP A 63 -26.57 -17.60 3.76
CA TRP A 63 -26.76 -16.46 2.86
C TRP A 63 -26.47 -15.11 3.52
N LEU A 64 -26.27 -15.05 4.85
CA LEU A 64 -26.00 -13.83 5.61
C LEU A 64 -24.66 -13.94 6.33
N HIS A 65 -23.79 -12.97 6.13
CA HIS A 65 -22.48 -12.85 6.77
C HIS A 65 -22.35 -11.52 7.48
N ILE A 66 -21.81 -11.54 8.68
CA ILE A 66 -21.45 -10.34 9.46
C ILE A 66 -19.99 -10.45 9.88
N GLY A 67 -19.27 -9.36 9.70
CA GLY A 67 -17.87 -9.29 10.09
C GLY A 67 -17.42 -7.85 10.28
N GLY A 68 -16.14 -7.65 10.42
CA GLY A 68 -15.56 -6.30 10.49
C GLY A 68 -14.16 -6.26 11.06
N GLN A 69 -13.72 -5.04 11.31
CA GLN A 69 -12.39 -4.73 11.81
C GLN A 69 -12.47 -3.61 12.84
N TYR A 70 -11.64 -3.69 13.86
CA TYR A 70 -11.35 -2.60 14.76
C TYR A 70 -9.85 -2.38 14.82
N ARG A 71 -9.39 -1.14 14.59
CA ARG A 71 -7.97 -0.79 14.63
C ARG A 71 -7.77 0.46 15.47
N ASN A 72 -6.87 0.38 16.45
CA ASN A 72 -6.27 1.52 17.12
C ASN A 72 -4.82 1.66 16.68
N ARG A 73 -4.37 2.90 16.42
CA ARG A 73 -2.99 3.21 16.09
C ARG A 73 -2.54 4.50 16.75
N LEU A 74 -1.53 4.39 17.58
CA LEU A 74 -0.80 5.53 18.16
C LEU A 74 0.28 5.95 17.17
N GLU A 75 0.39 7.24 16.89
CA GLU A 75 1.40 7.82 16.03
C GLU A 75 2.03 9.04 16.71
N GLY A 76 3.36 9.19 16.58
CA GLY A 76 4.10 10.28 17.17
C GLY A 76 5.04 10.96 16.16
N PRO A 77 4.54 11.63 15.09
CA PRO A 77 5.40 12.28 14.12
C PRO A 77 6.22 13.41 14.76
N ILE A 78 7.54 13.39 14.50
CA ILE A 78 8.51 14.37 14.97
C ILE A 78 9.16 15.01 13.74
N GLY A 79 9.24 16.34 13.71
CA GLY A 79 9.82 17.06 12.57
C GLY A 79 8.84 17.31 11.43
N ILE A 80 7.56 17.45 11.72
CA ILE A 80 6.49 17.69 10.72
C ILE A 80 6.87 18.89 9.84
N GLY A 81 6.78 18.68 8.50
CA GLY A 81 7.18 19.67 7.49
C GLY A 81 8.68 20.01 7.53
N TYR A 82 9.51 19.09 8.04
CA TYR A 82 10.97 19.27 8.21
C TYR A 82 11.31 20.44 9.11
N THR A 83 10.48 20.65 10.14
CA THR A 83 10.61 21.71 11.16
C THR A 83 10.78 21.10 12.56
N GLY A 84 10.82 21.91 13.61
CA GLY A 84 10.79 21.43 15.00
C GLY A 84 9.39 21.07 15.51
N THR A 85 8.36 21.00 14.65
CA THR A 85 6.98 20.68 15.03
C THR A 85 6.80 19.19 15.22
N ASN A 86 6.17 18.81 16.32
CA ASN A 86 5.88 17.41 16.65
C ASN A 86 4.39 17.27 17.00
N ASP A 87 3.84 16.09 16.82
CA ASP A 87 2.50 15.77 17.29
C ASP A 87 2.48 14.37 17.91
N PHE A 88 1.39 14.06 18.59
CA PHE A 88 1.11 12.72 19.11
C PHE A 88 -0.39 12.53 19.13
N TYR A 89 -0.88 11.45 18.49
CA TYR A 89 -2.31 11.22 18.38
C TYR A 89 -2.64 9.72 18.32
N LEU A 90 -3.91 9.44 18.61
CA LEU A 90 -4.53 8.13 18.47
C LEU A 90 -5.48 8.16 17.28
N LEU A 91 -5.30 7.25 16.36
CA LEU A 91 -6.25 6.93 15.30
C LEU A 91 -7.08 5.72 15.71
N ASP A 92 -8.38 5.86 15.60
CA ASP A 92 -9.36 4.82 15.85
C ASP A 92 -10.13 4.55 14.57
N ARG A 93 -10.30 3.27 14.19
CA ARG A 93 -11.08 2.89 13.03
C ARG A 93 -11.91 1.65 13.32
N PHE A 94 -13.21 1.79 13.16
CA PHE A 94 -14.17 0.71 13.22
C PHE A 94 -14.78 0.46 11.84
N ARG A 95 -14.90 -0.80 11.42
CA ARG A 95 -15.60 -1.24 10.22
C ARG A 95 -16.56 -2.36 10.56
N LEU A 96 -17.79 -2.25 10.08
CA LEU A 96 -18.81 -3.28 10.17
C LEU A 96 -19.21 -3.71 8.76
N ILE A 97 -19.19 -5.00 8.51
CA ILE A 97 -19.43 -5.62 7.21
C ILE A 97 -20.69 -6.48 7.28
N ILE A 98 -21.53 -6.36 6.27
CA ILE A 98 -22.71 -7.19 6.04
C ILE A 98 -22.66 -7.71 4.61
N GLY A 99 -22.64 -9.00 4.45
CA GLY A 99 -22.74 -9.70 3.17
C GLY A 99 -24.04 -10.49 3.08
N ILE A 100 -24.82 -10.30 2.03
CA ILE A 100 -26.07 -11.00 1.76
C ILE A 100 -25.94 -11.75 0.45
N ARG A 101 -25.96 -13.08 0.49
CA ARG A 101 -25.78 -13.95 -0.68
C ARG A 101 -26.96 -14.92 -0.84
N PRO A 102 -28.14 -14.43 -1.31
CA PRO A 102 -29.34 -15.22 -1.41
C PRO A 102 -29.25 -16.36 -2.45
N LYS A 103 -28.36 -16.20 -3.43
CA LYS A 103 -28.01 -17.19 -4.47
C LYS A 103 -26.50 -17.16 -4.67
N GLU A 104 -25.92 -18.25 -5.15
CA GLU A 104 -24.47 -18.32 -5.43
C GLU A 104 -23.98 -17.28 -6.44
N TRP A 105 -24.84 -16.87 -7.37
CA TRP A 105 -24.57 -15.88 -8.41
C TRP A 105 -25.00 -14.46 -8.05
N LEU A 106 -25.57 -14.20 -6.82
CA LEU A 106 -26.05 -12.86 -6.43
C LEU A 106 -25.54 -12.53 -5.02
N THR A 107 -24.78 -11.45 -4.92
CA THR A 107 -24.24 -10.94 -3.66
C THR A 107 -24.56 -9.46 -3.51
N PHE A 108 -25.00 -9.06 -2.33
CA PHE A 108 -25.07 -7.69 -1.87
C PHE A 108 -24.06 -7.50 -0.75
N PHE A 109 -23.25 -6.48 -0.84
CA PHE A 109 -22.20 -6.19 0.13
C PHE A 109 -22.35 -4.79 0.68
N GLY A 110 -22.23 -4.63 1.99
CA GLY A 110 -22.20 -3.34 2.67
C GLY A 110 -21.11 -3.31 3.73
N GLU A 111 -20.38 -2.21 3.79
CA GLU A 111 -19.37 -1.93 4.81
C GLU A 111 -19.52 -0.50 5.28
N VAL A 112 -19.74 -0.32 6.58
CA VAL A 112 -19.79 0.97 7.25
C VAL A 112 -18.47 1.19 7.97
N GLN A 113 -17.94 2.41 7.90
CA GLN A 113 -16.70 2.80 8.58
C GLN A 113 -16.94 4.02 9.47
N ASP A 114 -16.29 4.04 10.63
CA ASP A 114 -16.08 5.22 11.47
C ASP A 114 -14.58 5.35 11.75
N SER A 115 -14.02 6.53 11.47
CA SER A 115 -12.59 6.83 11.66
C SER A 115 -12.43 8.11 12.45
N ARG A 116 -11.66 8.05 13.53
CA ARG A 116 -11.48 9.17 14.47
C ARG A 116 -10.01 9.44 14.72
N ILE A 117 -9.70 10.69 15.06
CA ILE A 117 -8.42 11.11 15.59
C ILE A 117 -8.62 11.78 16.97
N PHE A 118 -7.73 11.46 17.90
CA PHE A 118 -7.76 12.00 19.27
C PHE A 118 -6.38 12.49 19.69
N PHE A 119 -6.33 13.49 20.56
CA PHE A 119 -5.11 14.05 21.17
C PHE A 119 -4.17 14.79 20.21
N ASN A 120 -4.56 14.98 18.95
CA ASN A 120 -3.80 15.75 17.96
C ASN A 120 -3.77 17.25 18.28
N HIS A 121 -2.66 17.91 17.98
CA HIS A 121 -2.46 19.34 18.20
C HIS A 121 -2.18 20.10 16.89
N HIS A 122 -1.45 19.46 15.97
CA HIS A 122 -1.03 20.06 14.71
C HIS A 122 -1.63 19.38 13.48
N ILE A 123 -2.08 18.13 13.65
CA ILE A 123 -2.75 17.38 12.57
C ILE A 123 -4.25 17.72 12.57
N ALA A 124 -4.81 17.96 11.41
CA ALA A 124 -6.22 18.36 11.28
C ALA A 124 -7.21 17.19 11.49
N ASN A 125 -8.34 17.47 12.10
CA ASN A 125 -9.50 16.57 12.20
C ASN A 125 -10.22 16.50 10.84
N ALA A 126 -9.59 15.91 9.88
CA ALA A 126 -10.07 15.80 8.51
C ALA A 126 -9.48 14.56 7.81
N ASN A 127 -9.94 14.25 6.61
CA ASN A 127 -9.31 13.24 5.74
C ASN A 127 -7.82 13.60 5.52
N PRO A 128 -6.88 12.64 5.66
CA PRO A 128 -7.06 11.18 5.77
C PRO A 128 -7.17 10.63 7.20
N PHE A 129 -7.28 11.45 8.22
CA PHE A 129 -7.23 11.03 9.62
C PHE A 129 -8.61 10.79 10.22
N GLU A 130 -9.60 11.59 9.84
CA GLU A 130 -10.96 11.55 10.39
C GLU A 130 -12.04 11.50 9.32
N ASP A 131 -13.04 10.62 9.54
CA ASP A 131 -14.23 10.46 8.73
C ASP A 131 -15.31 9.70 9.50
N SER A 132 -16.35 10.42 9.91
CA SER A 132 -17.39 9.83 10.76
C SER A 132 -18.45 9.11 9.94
N TRP A 133 -18.82 7.92 10.41
CA TRP A 133 -19.94 7.10 9.95
C TRP A 133 -20.24 7.20 8.45
N THR A 134 -19.36 6.59 7.66
CA THR A 134 -19.53 6.55 6.21
C THR A 134 -19.92 5.16 5.71
N LEU A 135 -20.68 5.13 4.63
CA LEU A 135 -20.86 3.92 3.83
C LEU A 135 -19.57 3.73 2.97
N TRP A 136 -18.62 2.98 3.53
CA TRP A 136 -17.32 2.75 2.95
C TRP A 136 -17.39 1.93 1.66
N GLN A 137 -18.14 0.82 1.68
CA GLN A 137 -18.45 0.05 0.49
C GLN A 137 -19.93 -0.32 0.47
N SER A 138 -20.53 -0.32 -0.70
CA SER A 138 -21.89 -0.80 -0.94
C SER A 138 -22.07 -1.14 -2.41
N TYR A 139 -22.13 -2.42 -2.72
CA TYR A 139 -22.26 -2.87 -4.10
C TYR A 139 -23.11 -4.15 -4.22
N ALA A 140 -23.60 -4.37 -5.43
CA ALA A 140 -24.19 -5.62 -5.85
C ALA A 140 -23.24 -6.33 -6.84
N GLN A 141 -23.17 -7.66 -6.76
CA GLN A 141 -22.43 -8.51 -7.67
C GLN A 141 -23.37 -9.56 -8.26
N VAL A 142 -23.32 -9.70 -9.57
CA VAL A 142 -24.00 -10.76 -10.33
C VAL A 142 -22.93 -11.60 -11.00
N GLY A 143 -22.97 -12.91 -10.80
CA GLY A 143 -21.95 -13.85 -11.25
C GLY A 143 -21.30 -14.56 -10.06
N SER A 144 -20.38 -15.47 -10.34
CA SER A 144 -19.68 -16.24 -9.32
C SER A 144 -18.26 -16.55 -9.79
N SER A 145 -17.29 -15.99 -9.08
CA SER A 145 -15.85 -16.23 -9.31
C SER A 145 -15.43 -17.69 -9.09
N THR A 146 -16.31 -18.53 -8.56
CA THR A 146 -16.03 -19.95 -8.28
C THR A 146 -16.67 -20.89 -9.30
N SER A 147 -17.74 -20.48 -9.98
CA SER A 147 -18.51 -21.36 -10.88
C SER A 147 -18.85 -20.74 -12.25
N GLY A 148 -18.49 -19.47 -12.45
CA GLY A 148 -18.73 -18.74 -13.69
C GLY A 148 -17.43 -18.34 -14.39
N TRP A 149 -17.57 -17.64 -15.51
CA TRP A 149 -16.49 -17.03 -16.29
C TRP A 149 -16.61 -15.50 -16.36
N VAL A 150 -17.71 -14.94 -15.80
CA VAL A 150 -17.97 -13.52 -15.78
C VAL A 150 -18.68 -13.11 -14.49
N ASP A 151 -18.21 -12.01 -13.89
CA ASP A 151 -18.85 -11.30 -12.81
C ASP A 151 -19.12 -9.85 -13.23
N ALA A 152 -20.26 -9.31 -12.84
CA ALA A 152 -20.58 -7.90 -12.98
C ALA A 152 -20.82 -7.29 -11.59
N LEU A 153 -20.16 -6.18 -11.28
CA LEU A 153 -20.25 -5.48 -9.99
C LEU A 153 -20.64 -4.02 -10.23
N ALA A 154 -21.53 -3.51 -9.42
CA ALA A 154 -21.93 -2.11 -9.46
C ALA A 154 -22.15 -1.55 -8.05
N GLY A 155 -21.63 -0.35 -7.80
CA GLY A 155 -21.75 0.36 -6.53
C GLY A 155 -20.40 0.84 -5.99
N ARG A 156 -20.40 1.29 -4.74
CA ARG A 156 -19.19 1.77 -4.07
C ARG A 156 -18.31 0.63 -3.62
N GLN A 157 -17.07 0.63 -4.05
CA GLN A 157 -16.11 -0.42 -3.71
C GLN A 157 -14.67 0.08 -3.74
N VAL A 158 -13.77 -0.66 -3.10
CA VAL A 158 -12.32 -0.48 -3.29
C VAL A 158 -11.91 -1.04 -4.66
N LEU A 159 -10.91 -0.41 -5.29
CA LEU A 159 -10.16 -0.98 -6.40
C LEU A 159 -8.77 -1.32 -5.90
N LEU A 160 -8.32 -2.53 -6.20
CA LEU A 160 -7.01 -3.04 -5.83
C LEU A 160 -6.47 -3.86 -6.99
N PHE A 161 -5.33 -3.45 -7.55
CA PHE A 161 -4.67 -4.14 -8.65
C PHE A 161 -3.14 -4.16 -8.44
N GLY A 162 -2.51 -5.25 -8.88
CA GLY A 162 -1.07 -5.45 -8.75
C GLY A 162 -0.58 -5.35 -7.30
N ASP A 163 0.56 -4.74 -7.10
CA ASP A 163 1.14 -4.43 -5.79
C ASP A 163 0.65 -3.08 -5.21
N GLU A 164 -0.40 -2.49 -5.79
CA GLU A 164 -1.04 -1.25 -5.35
C GLU A 164 -0.22 0.03 -5.62
N ARG A 165 0.81 -0.01 -6.47
CA ARG A 165 1.62 1.19 -6.81
C ARG A 165 0.85 2.22 -7.62
N VAL A 166 -0.14 1.81 -8.39
CA VAL A 166 -0.99 2.71 -9.19
C VAL A 166 -2.45 2.72 -8.75
N ILE A 167 -2.99 1.60 -8.23
CA ILE A 167 -4.38 1.51 -7.77
C ILE A 167 -4.46 0.68 -6.50
N GLY A 168 -4.80 1.33 -5.39
CA GLY A 168 -5.02 0.68 -4.11
C GLY A 168 -5.94 1.47 -3.19
N PRO A 169 -6.50 0.83 -2.17
CA PRO A 169 -7.43 1.45 -1.21
C PRO A 169 -6.76 2.37 -0.20
N SER A 170 -5.44 2.48 -0.17
CA SER A 170 -4.67 3.18 0.88
C SER A 170 -5.10 2.76 2.29
N ASN A 171 -5.17 1.46 2.52
CA ASN A 171 -5.76 0.91 3.75
C ASN A 171 -4.96 1.23 5.03
N TRP A 172 -3.70 1.62 4.90
CA TRP A 172 -2.90 2.17 6.01
C TRP A 172 -3.51 3.46 6.57
N LEU A 173 -3.95 4.37 5.72
CA LEU A 173 -4.63 5.59 6.14
C LEU A 173 -5.84 5.26 7.03
N ASN A 174 -6.21 6.18 7.90
CA ASN A 174 -7.35 5.93 8.79
C ASN A 174 -8.67 5.91 8.02
N VAL A 175 -8.80 6.75 7.02
CA VAL A 175 -9.98 6.82 6.14
C VAL A 175 -9.86 5.89 4.94
N GLY A 176 -8.76 5.93 4.19
CA GLY A 176 -8.56 5.16 2.96
C GLY A 176 -9.29 5.74 1.75
N ARG A 177 -9.49 4.92 0.68
CA ARG A 177 -10.05 5.36 -0.61
C ARG A 177 -11.04 4.35 -1.17
N THR A 178 -12.14 4.88 -1.74
CA THR A 178 -13.16 4.09 -2.47
C THR A 178 -13.55 4.76 -3.78
N PHE A 179 -14.27 4.03 -4.62
CA PHE A 179 -14.74 4.48 -5.91
C PHE A 179 -16.20 4.06 -6.09
N ASP A 180 -17.02 4.89 -6.72
CA ASP A 180 -18.30 4.47 -7.26
C ASP A 180 -18.03 3.84 -8.64
N VAL A 181 -18.29 2.53 -8.80
CA VAL A 181 -17.76 1.71 -9.90
C VAL A 181 -18.85 0.88 -10.56
N ALA A 182 -18.77 0.77 -11.88
CA ALA A 182 -19.31 -0.36 -12.65
C ALA A 182 -18.14 -1.17 -13.18
N ARG A 183 -18.07 -2.47 -12.87
CA ARG A 183 -16.97 -3.37 -13.23
C ARG A 183 -17.49 -4.70 -13.78
N ILE A 184 -16.78 -5.21 -14.77
CA ILE A 184 -16.97 -6.56 -15.31
C ILE A 184 -15.63 -7.27 -15.21
N ASP A 185 -15.64 -8.44 -14.58
CA ASP A 185 -14.50 -9.32 -14.48
C ASP A 185 -14.73 -10.56 -15.33
N LEU A 186 -13.87 -10.79 -16.31
CA LEU A 186 -13.80 -12.02 -17.11
C LEU A 186 -12.70 -12.88 -16.51
N HIS A 187 -13.02 -14.11 -16.13
CA HIS A 187 -12.04 -14.97 -15.47
C HIS A 187 -12.19 -16.45 -15.85
N GLN A 188 -11.06 -17.11 -15.93
CA GLN A 188 -10.93 -18.57 -16.04
C GLN A 188 -9.67 -19.01 -15.30
N SER A 189 -9.43 -20.35 -15.28
CA SER A 189 -8.20 -20.84 -14.70
C SER A 189 -6.99 -20.23 -15.43
N GLY A 190 -6.19 -19.48 -14.68
CA GLY A 190 -4.94 -18.89 -15.17
C GLY A 190 -5.03 -17.46 -15.72
N TYR A 191 -6.23 -16.87 -15.86
CA TYR A 191 -6.33 -15.45 -16.22
C TYR A 191 -7.57 -14.77 -15.65
N GLN A 192 -7.44 -13.46 -15.48
CA GLN A 192 -8.54 -12.54 -15.24
C GLN A 192 -8.34 -11.25 -16.04
N VAL A 193 -9.42 -10.68 -16.54
CA VAL A 193 -9.46 -9.36 -17.16
C VAL A 193 -10.59 -8.57 -16.51
N SER A 194 -10.26 -7.44 -15.89
CA SER A 194 -11.21 -6.50 -15.29
C SER A 194 -11.36 -5.28 -16.17
N VAL A 195 -12.59 -4.94 -16.51
CA VAL A 195 -12.94 -3.69 -17.21
C VAL A 195 -13.81 -2.86 -16.27
N PHE A 196 -13.46 -1.61 -16.05
CA PHE A 196 -14.22 -0.78 -15.12
C PHE A 196 -14.37 0.68 -15.58
N ALA A 197 -15.46 1.28 -15.13
CA ALA A 197 -15.71 2.71 -15.19
C ALA A 197 -16.04 3.19 -13.78
N SER A 198 -15.37 4.24 -13.31
CA SER A 198 -15.50 4.69 -11.94
C SER A 198 -15.41 6.18 -11.78
N SER A 199 -15.89 6.68 -10.63
CA SER A 199 -15.65 8.02 -10.14
C SER A 199 -15.02 7.95 -8.75
N VAL A 200 -14.01 8.78 -8.50
CA VAL A 200 -13.30 8.80 -7.22
C VAL A 200 -14.18 9.41 -6.13
N VAL A 201 -14.24 8.75 -4.98
CA VAL A 201 -14.97 9.23 -3.81
C VAL A 201 -13.97 9.71 -2.77
N PRO A 202 -13.81 11.03 -2.58
CA PRO A 202 -12.98 11.56 -1.51
C PRO A 202 -13.66 11.34 -0.16
N GLY A 203 -12.88 11.03 0.86
CA GLY A 203 -13.36 11.05 2.24
C GLY A 203 -13.73 12.49 2.67
N SER A 204 -14.76 12.64 3.50
CA SER A 204 -15.19 13.93 4.04
C SER A 204 -15.66 13.76 5.48
N SER A 205 -15.18 14.58 6.39
CA SER A 205 -15.60 14.58 7.80
C SER A 205 -17.01 15.17 8.02
N THR A 206 -17.60 15.82 7.01
CA THR A 206 -18.81 16.66 7.19
C THR A 206 -20.01 16.24 6.36
N TYR A 207 -19.86 15.37 5.35
CA TYR A 207 -20.93 15.02 4.40
C TYR A 207 -20.95 13.54 4.07
N LEU A 208 -22.13 13.04 3.64
CA LEU A 208 -22.20 11.79 2.90
C LEU A 208 -21.27 11.90 1.68
N HIS A 209 -20.36 10.96 1.58
CA HIS A 209 -19.37 10.94 0.51
C HIS A 209 -20.05 10.89 -0.85
N ARG A 210 -19.67 11.80 -1.72
CA ARG A 210 -20.11 11.85 -3.12
C ARG A 210 -18.87 11.86 -4.01
N ALA A 211 -18.97 11.16 -5.12
CA ALA A 211 -17.97 11.28 -6.17
C ALA A 211 -17.86 12.73 -6.64
N ILE A 212 -16.64 13.18 -6.94
CA ILE A 212 -16.42 14.49 -7.53
C ILE A 212 -16.93 14.45 -8.98
N PRO A 213 -17.92 15.31 -9.36
CA PRO A 213 -18.45 15.31 -10.72
C PRO A 213 -17.34 15.52 -11.76
N GLY A 214 -17.28 14.61 -12.75
CA GLY A 214 -16.29 14.68 -13.82
C GLY A 214 -14.89 14.15 -13.46
N ASN A 215 -14.60 13.82 -12.20
CA ASN A 215 -13.38 13.11 -11.83
C ASN A 215 -13.59 11.61 -12.00
N ASN A 216 -13.36 11.15 -13.22
CA ASN A 216 -13.64 9.79 -13.64
C ASN A 216 -12.35 9.01 -13.89
N PHE A 217 -12.43 7.71 -13.65
CA PHE A 217 -11.31 6.79 -13.79
C PHE A 217 -11.78 5.49 -14.42
N TYR A 218 -11.22 5.16 -15.56
CA TYR A 218 -11.56 4.01 -16.37
C TYR A 218 -10.36 3.10 -16.50
N GLY A 219 -10.58 1.80 -16.69
CA GLY A 219 -9.47 0.91 -16.89
C GLY A 219 -9.82 -0.45 -17.46
N VAL A 220 -8.81 -1.04 -18.08
CA VAL A 220 -8.73 -2.45 -18.40
C VAL A 220 -7.46 -2.97 -17.73
N TYR A 221 -7.60 -3.98 -16.89
CA TYR A 221 -6.51 -4.61 -16.15
C TYR A 221 -6.54 -6.12 -16.38
N GLY A 222 -5.47 -6.67 -16.92
CA GLY A 222 -5.30 -8.11 -17.11
C GLY A 222 -4.41 -8.72 -16.04
N SER A 223 -4.67 -9.95 -15.64
CA SER A 223 -3.80 -10.76 -14.78
C SER A 223 -3.72 -12.15 -15.35
N PHE A 224 -2.53 -12.57 -15.77
CA PHE A 224 -2.26 -13.80 -16.48
C PHE A 224 -1.19 -14.60 -15.77
N ASN A 225 -1.55 -15.77 -15.26
CA ASN A 225 -0.63 -16.70 -14.63
C ASN A 225 0.10 -17.55 -15.69
N ASN A 226 1.32 -18.00 -15.37
CA ASN A 226 2.11 -18.92 -16.20
C ASN A 226 2.61 -18.35 -17.56
N ILE A 227 2.51 -17.05 -17.80
CA ILE A 227 3.21 -16.39 -18.93
C ILE A 227 4.67 -16.19 -18.59
N VAL A 228 4.96 -15.87 -17.31
CA VAL A 228 6.29 -15.68 -16.76
C VAL A 228 6.62 -16.79 -15.76
N PRO A 229 7.90 -17.08 -15.47
CA PRO A 229 8.29 -18.16 -14.56
C PRO A 229 7.67 -18.04 -13.17
N ASN A 230 6.82 -19.00 -12.78
CA ASN A 230 6.12 -19.06 -11.48
C ASN A 230 5.58 -17.72 -11.02
N GLY A 231 4.95 -16.98 -11.92
CA GLY A 231 4.55 -15.61 -11.66
C GLY A 231 3.33 -15.17 -12.44
N THR A 232 3.04 -13.90 -12.32
CA THR A 232 1.90 -13.21 -12.89
C THR A 232 2.37 -12.11 -13.82
N PHE A 233 1.71 -11.99 -14.97
CA PHE A 233 1.92 -10.95 -15.99
C PHE A 233 0.65 -10.10 -16.05
N GLU A 234 0.76 -8.80 -15.75
CA GLU A 234 -0.39 -7.92 -15.53
C GLU A 234 -0.29 -6.64 -16.38
N PRO A 235 -0.67 -6.71 -17.67
CA PRO A 235 -0.79 -5.52 -18.53
C PRO A 235 -2.06 -4.74 -18.21
N TYR A 236 -1.98 -3.41 -18.28
CA TYR A 236 -3.13 -2.54 -18.06
C TYR A 236 -3.10 -1.25 -18.88
N VAL A 237 -4.30 -0.73 -19.10
CA VAL A 237 -4.53 0.61 -19.62
C VAL A 237 -5.53 1.30 -18.71
N LEU A 238 -5.14 2.47 -18.20
CA LEU A 238 -5.93 3.28 -17.29
C LEU A 238 -6.14 4.66 -17.91
N TRP A 239 -7.32 5.22 -17.71
CA TRP A 239 -7.66 6.53 -18.25
C TRP A 239 -8.30 7.37 -17.16
N ARG A 240 -7.67 8.49 -16.83
CA ARG A 240 -8.13 9.47 -15.85
C ARG A 240 -8.58 10.74 -16.54
N VAL A 241 -9.77 11.22 -16.18
CA VAL A 241 -10.33 12.48 -16.64
C VAL A 241 -10.78 13.27 -15.42
N ALA A 242 -10.35 14.53 -15.30
CA ALA A 242 -10.77 15.40 -14.21
C ALA A 242 -10.98 16.84 -14.68
N PRO A 243 -12.03 17.53 -14.20
CA PRO A 243 -12.18 18.96 -14.44
C PRO A 243 -11.17 19.76 -13.62
N PRO A 244 -10.91 21.03 -13.93
CA PRO A 244 -10.19 21.93 -13.04
C PRO A 244 -10.88 21.98 -11.68
N ASN A 245 -10.21 21.52 -10.64
CA ASN A 245 -10.77 21.50 -9.29
C ASN A 245 -9.67 21.83 -8.27
N PRO A 246 -9.78 22.92 -7.50
CA PRO A 246 -8.78 23.32 -6.52
C PRO A 246 -8.60 22.31 -5.35
N GLN A 247 -9.49 21.34 -5.23
CA GLN A 247 -9.40 20.27 -4.22
C GLN A 247 -8.61 19.04 -4.71
N LEU A 248 -8.32 18.96 -6.02
CA LEU A 248 -7.45 17.91 -6.55
C LEU A 248 -6.01 18.41 -6.53
N PRO A 249 -5.01 17.53 -6.34
CA PRO A 249 -3.63 17.95 -6.29
C PRO A 249 -3.24 18.75 -7.55
N GLU A 250 -2.17 19.41 -7.49
CA GLU A 250 -1.46 20.32 -8.36
C GLU A 250 -1.80 20.36 -9.87
N GLU A 251 -2.12 19.22 -10.49
CA GLU A 251 -2.46 19.12 -11.91
C GLU A 251 -3.65 20.01 -12.27
N VAL A 252 -4.56 20.20 -11.36
CA VAL A 252 -5.87 20.82 -11.59
C VAL A 252 -5.83 22.34 -11.62
N GLY A 253 -4.81 22.94 -11.04
CA GLY A 253 -4.56 24.38 -11.21
C GLY A 253 -4.25 24.77 -12.66
N HIS A 254 -3.93 23.80 -13.52
CA HIS A 254 -3.52 24.01 -14.90
C HIS A 254 -4.63 23.77 -15.95
N GLY A 255 -5.77 23.20 -15.59
CA GLY A 255 -6.89 22.99 -16.49
C GLY A 255 -7.50 21.57 -16.41
N HIS A 256 -8.20 21.16 -17.48
CA HIS A 256 -8.76 19.82 -17.58
C HIS A 256 -7.64 18.78 -17.74
N LEU A 257 -7.72 17.71 -16.94
CA LEU A 257 -6.87 16.54 -17.08
C LEU A 257 -7.55 15.54 -18.02
N ASN A 258 -6.79 15.00 -18.97
CA ASN A 258 -7.15 13.85 -19.80
C ASN A 258 -5.87 13.03 -19.99
N GLU A 259 -5.70 11.99 -19.19
CA GLU A 259 -4.46 11.23 -19.08
C GLU A 259 -4.72 9.74 -19.27
N VAL A 260 -3.92 9.12 -20.12
CA VAL A 260 -3.87 7.67 -20.30
C VAL A 260 -2.55 7.15 -19.75
N THR A 261 -2.63 6.15 -18.88
CA THR A 261 -1.49 5.38 -18.38
C THR A 261 -1.52 3.99 -19.00
N ILE A 262 -0.43 3.58 -19.62
CA ILE A 262 -0.21 2.22 -20.13
C ILE A 262 0.87 1.60 -19.26
N GLY A 263 0.57 0.48 -18.62
CA GLY A 263 1.49 -0.14 -17.68
C GLY A 263 1.55 -1.64 -17.80
N LEU A 264 2.58 -2.18 -17.18
CA LEU A 264 2.84 -3.61 -17.07
C LEU A 264 3.46 -3.88 -15.71
N HIS A 265 2.80 -4.70 -14.91
CA HIS A 265 3.35 -5.29 -13.68
C HIS A 265 3.68 -6.75 -13.91
N VAL A 266 4.82 -7.21 -13.39
CA VAL A 266 5.28 -8.59 -13.53
C VAL A 266 5.95 -9.02 -12.23
N GLU A 267 5.45 -10.08 -11.62
CA GLU A 267 6.04 -10.64 -10.40
C GLU A 267 6.18 -12.16 -10.51
N GLY A 268 7.08 -12.74 -9.72
CA GLY A 268 7.21 -14.19 -9.66
C GLY A 268 8.39 -14.68 -8.84
N THR A 269 8.58 -16.00 -8.89
CA THR A 269 9.68 -16.67 -8.20
C THR A 269 10.58 -17.42 -9.18
N LEU A 270 11.86 -17.47 -8.84
CA LEU A 270 12.91 -18.17 -9.58
C LEU A 270 13.49 -19.30 -8.71
N PRO A 271 14.22 -20.28 -9.32
CA PRO A 271 14.90 -21.31 -8.56
C PRO A 271 15.84 -20.74 -7.48
N ALA A 272 16.17 -21.57 -6.50
CA ALA A 272 17.06 -21.25 -5.38
C ALA A 272 16.57 -20.13 -4.44
N GLY A 273 15.25 -19.87 -4.38
CA GLY A 273 14.63 -18.92 -3.46
C GLY A 273 14.74 -17.46 -3.87
N PHE A 274 15.02 -17.19 -5.13
CA PHE A 274 14.91 -15.83 -5.68
C PHE A 274 13.47 -15.49 -6.01
N ASP A 275 13.12 -14.22 -5.90
CA ASP A 275 11.89 -13.61 -6.37
C ASP A 275 12.19 -12.32 -7.15
N TYR A 276 11.24 -11.89 -7.95
CA TYR A 276 11.30 -10.66 -8.72
C TYR A 276 9.93 -9.99 -8.76
N ASP A 277 9.96 -8.67 -8.84
CA ASP A 277 8.79 -7.81 -8.94
C ASP A 277 9.19 -6.55 -9.72
N THR A 278 8.44 -6.20 -10.75
CA THR A 278 8.74 -5.04 -11.60
C THR A 278 7.47 -4.43 -12.16
N GLU A 279 7.43 -3.11 -12.23
CA GLU A 279 6.34 -2.37 -12.84
C GLU A 279 6.89 -1.24 -13.72
N PHE A 280 6.29 -1.04 -14.87
CA PHE A 280 6.61 0.05 -15.77
C PHE A 280 5.33 0.75 -16.24
N ASP A 281 5.34 2.09 -16.19
CA ASP A 281 4.22 2.97 -16.51
C ASP A 281 4.64 4.04 -17.50
N GLY A 282 3.88 4.21 -18.58
CA GLY A 282 3.98 5.34 -19.49
C GLY A 282 2.70 6.16 -19.51
N GLN A 283 2.79 7.48 -19.40
CA GLN A 283 1.64 8.39 -19.38
C GLN A 283 1.67 9.35 -20.55
N THR A 284 0.49 9.56 -21.16
CA THR A 284 0.27 10.47 -22.26
C THR A 284 -1.09 11.13 -22.18
N GLY A 285 -1.24 12.30 -22.80
CA GLY A 285 -2.51 13.04 -22.80
C GLY A 285 -2.32 14.54 -22.69
N SER A 286 -3.22 15.21 -21.98
CA SER A 286 -3.18 16.65 -21.80
C SER A 286 -3.62 17.09 -20.40
N LEU A 287 -3.00 18.17 -19.93
CA LEU A 287 -3.35 18.89 -18.71
C LEU A 287 -3.57 20.37 -19.06
N GLY A 288 -4.80 20.75 -19.34
CA GLY A 288 -5.10 22.07 -19.91
C GLY A 288 -4.38 22.30 -21.23
N VAL A 289 -3.40 23.21 -21.22
CA VAL A 289 -2.58 23.57 -22.40
C VAL A 289 -1.28 22.77 -22.50
N TYR A 290 -0.99 21.91 -21.52
CA TYR A 290 0.22 21.12 -21.47
C TYR A 290 0.01 19.74 -22.09
N SER A 291 1.03 19.21 -22.76
CA SER A 291 1.08 17.84 -23.25
C SER A 291 1.73 16.94 -22.20
N ILE A 292 1.07 15.86 -21.82
CA ILE A 292 1.62 14.87 -20.86
C ILE A 292 2.55 13.92 -21.60
N GLY A 293 3.76 13.73 -21.05
CA GLY A 293 4.73 12.75 -21.50
C GLY A 293 5.58 12.30 -20.32
N ALA A 294 4.99 11.48 -19.42
CA ALA A 294 5.62 11.05 -18.19
C ALA A 294 5.83 9.53 -18.14
N TRP A 295 6.70 9.07 -17.26
CA TRP A 295 6.90 7.64 -17.06
C TRP A 295 7.45 7.32 -15.66
N ALA A 296 7.19 6.09 -15.21
CA ALA A 296 7.77 5.56 -14.00
C ALA A 296 8.20 4.10 -14.20
N GLY A 297 9.12 3.64 -13.38
CA GLY A 297 9.54 2.25 -13.37
C GLY A 297 9.98 1.84 -11.97
N TYR A 298 9.61 0.63 -11.62
CA TYR A 298 9.99 -0.05 -10.39
C TYR A 298 10.62 -1.40 -10.74
N VAL A 299 11.68 -1.75 -10.06
CA VAL A 299 12.29 -3.07 -10.12
C VAL A 299 12.71 -3.49 -8.72
N GLY A 300 12.25 -4.65 -8.30
CA GLY A 300 12.58 -5.27 -7.04
C GLY A 300 12.93 -6.74 -7.20
N GLY A 301 13.63 -7.27 -6.23
CA GLY A 301 13.89 -8.69 -6.16
C GLY A 301 14.59 -9.05 -4.87
N GLY A 302 14.42 -10.30 -4.46
CA GLY A 302 14.95 -10.79 -3.21
C GLY A 302 15.46 -12.21 -3.30
N LYS A 303 16.09 -12.61 -2.22
CA LYS A 303 16.50 -14.00 -1.99
C LYS A 303 16.10 -14.43 -0.59
N ALA A 304 15.27 -15.45 -0.53
CA ALA A 304 14.90 -16.12 0.71
C ALA A 304 15.88 -17.23 1.07
N PHE A 305 16.11 -17.42 2.36
CA PHE A 305 16.98 -18.44 2.94
C PHE A 305 16.17 -19.32 3.91
N PRO A 306 15.31 -20.22 3.40
CA PRO A 306 14.36 -20.98 4.23
C PRO A 306 15.04 -22.00 5.15
N SER A 307 16.31 -22.33 4.92
CA SER A 307 17.10 -23.22 5.80
C SER A 307 17.63 -22.52 7.06
N VAL A 308 17.61 -21.19 7.11
CA VAL A 308 17.98 -20.41 8.29
C VAL A 308 16.80 -20.36 9.25
N ALA A 309 17.03 -20.39 10.57
CA ALA A 309 15.98 -20.48 11.58
C ALA A 309 14.92 -19.36 11.50
N THR A 310 15.34 -18.14 11.15
CA THR A 310 14.46 -16.98 10.97
C THR A 310 13.93 -16.85 9.54
N ALA A 311 14.32 -17.78 8.64
CA ALA A 311 13.96 -17.76 7.21
C ALA A 311 14.07 -16.36 6.58
N PRO A 312 15.24 -15.68 6.66
CA PRO A 312 15.36 -14.31 6.20
C PRO A 312 15.22 -14.22 4.68
N ARG A 313 14.65 -13.10 4.22
CA ARG A 313 14.66 -12.67 2.83
C ARG A 313 15.40 -11.34 2.75
N VAL A 314 16.49 -11.30 2.00
CA VAL A 314 17.20 -10.06 1.66
C VAL A 314 16.69 -9.56 0.32
N TYR A 315 16.43 -8.28 0.19
CA TYR A 315 15.89 -7.70 -1.04
C TYR A 315 16.51 -6.36 -1.39
N LEU A 316 16.46 -6.04 -2.67
CA LEU A 316 16.87 -4.77 -3.25
C LEU A 316 15.74 -4.23 -4.12
N GLU A 317 15.56 -2.91 -4.11
CA GLU A 317 14.56 -2.23 -4.92
C GLU A 317 15.13 -0.95 -5.52
N GLY A 318 14.68 -0.63 -6.75
CA GLY A 318 14.93 0.63 -7.41
C GLY A 318 13.61 1.18 -7.95
N ASN A 319 13.36 2.47 -7.75
CA ASN A 319 12.17 3.15 -8.21
C ASN A 319 12.57 4.48 -8.88
N TYR A 320 11.93 4.77 -10.00
CA TYR A 320 12.08 6.01 -10.74
C TYR A 320 10.70 6.53 -11.15
N ALA A 321 10.47 7.82 -10.97
CA ALA A 321 9.33 8.54 -11.52
C ALA A 321 9.79 9.87 -12.10
N SER A 322 9.40 10.14 -13.33
CA SER A 322 9.81 11.36 -14.06
C SER A 322 9.28 12.64 -13.42
N GLY A 323 9.99 13.73 -13.64
CA GLY A 323 9.63 15.10 -13.28
C GLY A 323 9.80 16.07 -14.44
N THR A 324 9.13 17.21 -14.39
CA THR A 324 9.16 18.26 -15.42
C THR A 324 10.47 19.04 -15.36
N LYS A 325 11.31 18.88 -16.38
CA LYS A 325 12.64 19.56 -16.45
C LYS A 325 12.54 21.03 -16.87
N ASN A 326 11.53 21.39 -17.66
CA ASN A 326 11.29 22.74 -18.14
C ASN A 326 9.88 23.21 -17.81
N PRO A 327 9.64 23.74 -16.60
CA PRO A 327 8.31 24.21 -16.19
C PRO A 327 7.81 25.43 -16.98
N ALA A 328 8.68 26.12 -17.73
CA ALA A 328 8.27 27.19 -18.63
C ALA A 328 7.81 26.68 -20.03
N GLY A 329 7.99 25.38 -20.30
CA GLY A 329 7.56 24.74 -21.54
C GLY A 329 6.08 24.38 -21.52
N ARG A 330 5.68 23.56 -22.50
CA ARG A 330 4.33 23.00 -22.60
C ARG A 330 4.29 21.50 -22.40
N ASP A 331 5.42 20.89 -22.01
CA ASP A 331 5.52 19.48 -21.74
C ASP A 331 5.40 19.24 -20.23
N TRP A 332 4.38 18.49 -19.84
CA TRP A 332 4.19 18.02 -18.48
C TRP A 332 4.78 16.61 -18.35
N ASN A 333 5.96 16.53 -17.73
CA ASN A 333 6.68 15.26 -17.60
C ASN A 333 6.65 14.69 -16.17
N THR A 334 5.96 15.34 -15.24
CA THR A 334 5.79 14.85 -13.87
C THR A 334 4.83 13.66 -13.87
N PHE A 335 5.32 12.51 -13.43
CA PHE A 335 4.51 11.29 -13.36
C PHE A 335 3.36 11.47 -12.35
N ASP A 336 2.16 11.09 -12.73
CA ASP A 336 1.01 10.98 -11.83
C ASP A 336 0.93 9.56 -11.25
N SER A 337 1.09 9.41 -9.94
CA SER A 337 0.98 8.10 -9.27
C SER A 337 -0.44 7.53 -9.27
N LEU A 338 -1.43 8.25 -9.81
CA LEU A 338 -2.84 7.89 -9.80
C LEU A 338 -3.41 7.71 -8.38
N TYR A 339 -3.74 6.51 -7.99
CA TYR A 339 -4.43 6.19 -6.74
C TYR A 339 -3.70 5.11 -5.93
N PRO A 340 -2.42 5.27 -5.61
CA PRO A 340 -1.62 4.23 -4.98
C PRO A 340 -1.96 4.01 -3.50
N SER A 341 -1.52 2.87 -2.96
CA SER A 341 -1.34 2.62 -1.53
C SER A 341 0.13 2.83 -1.19
N ASN A 342 0.51 4.06 -0.81
CA ASN A 342 1.92 4.46 -0.72
C ASN A 342 2.67 3.90 0.49
N HIS A 343 1.99 3.57 1.57
CA HIS A 343 2.65 3.05 2.77
C HIS A 343 3.46 1.82 2.42
N ASP A 344 4.73 1.78 2.83
CA ASP A 344 5.76 0.79 2.50
C ASP A 344 6.37 0.84 1.08
N LYS A 345 5.83 1.61 0.14
CA LYS A 345 6.37 1.69 -1.24
C LYS A 345 7.55 2.66 -1.32
N GLU A 346 7.34 3.89 -0.88
CA GLU A 346 8.36 4.95 -0.87
C GLU A 346 8.75 5.33 0.57
N GLY A 347 9.01 4.30 1.44
CA GLY A 347 9.38 4.44 2.84
C GLY A 347 8.18 4.37 3.79
N PHE A 348 8.44 3.90 5.02
CA PHE A 348 7.41 3.76 6.05
C PHE A 348 7.11 5.07 6.79
N ALA A 349 7.92 6.12 6.60
CA ALA A 349 7.65 7.45 7.12
C ALA A 349 6.52 8.18 6.37
N ASP A 350 6.06 7.66 5.23
CA ASP A 350 5.00 8.24 4.38
C ASP A 350 5.28 9.69 3.95
N GLN A 351 6.56 10.07 3.81
CA GLN A 351 6.94 11.44 3.46
C GLN A 351 7.16 11.65 1.96
N VAL A 352 7.43 10.58 1.22
CA VAL A 352 7.85 10.63 -0.19
C VAL A 352 6.76 10.05 -1.08
N GLY A 353 6.45 10.73 -2.19
CA GLY A 353 5.53 10.25 -3.22
C GLY A 353 6.28 9.82 -4.48
N ARG A 354 5.72 8.87 -5.24
CA ARG A 354 6.24 8.34 -6.51
C ARG A 354 6.03 9.37 -7.65
N ARG A 355 6.64 10.57 -7.50
CA ARG A 355 6.58 11.70 -8.44
C ARG A 355 7.91 12.42 -8.40
N ASN A 356 8.53 12.71 -9.55
CA ASN A 356 9.85 13.35 -9.62
C ASN A 356 10.88 12.68 -8.69
N LEU A 357 10.94 11.33 -8.69
CA LEU A 357 11.63 10.53 -7.68
C LEU A 357 12.66 9.59 -8.29
N VAL A 358 13.77 9.41 -7.60
CA VAL A 358 14.70 8.28 -7.71
C VAL A 358 14.88 7.69 -6.32
N GLN A 359 14.65 6.39 -6.17
CA GLN A 359 14.79 5.68 -4.89
C GLN A 359 15.60 4.40 -5.07
N PHE A 360 16.42 4.08 -4.08
CA PHE A 360 17.06 2.78 -3.93
C PHE A 360 16.88 2.28 -2.51
N ARG A 361 16.47 1.02 -2.35
CA ARG A 361 16.22 0.39 -1.05
C ARG A 361 16.97 -0.94 -0.96
N VAL A 362 17.51 -1.21 0.22
CA VAL A 362 17.96 -2.54 0.65
C VAL A 362 17.22 -2.90 1.93
N GLY A 363 16.75 -4.13 2.04
CA GLY A 363 16.03 -4.56 3.22
C GLY A 363 16.18 -6.03 3.54
N VAL A 364 15.75 -6.37 4.76
CA VAL A 364 15.70 -7.75 5.26
C VAL A 364 14.35 -7.95 5.95
N GLU A 365 13.72 -9.07 5.65
CA GLU A 365 12.53 -9.55 6.33
C GLU A 365 12.84 -10.87 7.03
N GLU A 366 12.40 -11.03 8.27
CA GLU A 366 12.68 -12.20 9.07
C GLU A 366 11.46 -12.64 9.87
N ASN A 367 11.25 -13.96 9.98
CA ASN A 367 10.27 -14.56 10.87
C ASN A 367 10.98 -15.09 12.12
N LEU A 368 11.04 -14.28 13.20
CA LEU A 368 11.67 -14.72 14.45
C LEU A 368 10.93 -15.89 15.09
N SER A 369 9.65 -16.04 14.78
CA SER A 369 8.82 -17.19 15.16
C SER A 369 7.56 -17.24 14.27
N LYS A 370 6.68 -18.23 14.47
CA LYS A 370 5.37 -18.28 13.81
C LYS A 370 4.45 -17.09 14.13
N LYS A 371 4.80 -16.27 15.13
CA LYS A 371 4.01 -15.12 15.59
C LYS A 371 4.69 -13.78 15.36
N TRP A 372 6.01 -13.75 15.21
CA TRP A 372 6.78 -12.52 15.06
C TRP A 372 7.42 -12.41 13.69
N ARG A 373 7.14 -11.31 12.99
CA ARG A 373 7.82 -10.87 11.76
C ARG A 373 8.52 -9.54 12.02
N ILE A 374 9.73 -9.41 11.51
CA ILE A 374 10.50 -8.17 11.54
C ILE A 374 10.86 -7.78 10.11
N ARG A 375 10.75 -6.51 9.79
CA ARG A 375 11.21 -5.90 8.56
C ARG A 375 12.14 -4.75 8.89
N GLN A 376 13.26 -4.67 8.18
CA GLN A 376 14.24 -3.62 8.31
C GLN A 376 14.64 -3.17 6.92
N SER A 377 14.65 -1.87 6.67
CA SER A 377 15.10 -1.32 5.40
C SER A 377 15.94 -0.05 5.60
N PHE A 378 16.78 0.20 4.62
CA PHE A 378 17.48 1.45 4.46
C PHE A 378 17.37 1.90 3.01
N GLU A 379 17.00 3.14 2.81
CA GLU A 379 16.75 3.65 1.49
C GLU A 379 17.23 5.08 1.31
N GLY A 380 17.50 5.45 0.07
CA GLY A 380 17.87 6.80 -0.30
C GLY A 380 16.94 7.36 -1.35
N PHE A 381 16.66 8.67 -1.23
CA PHE A 381 15.74 9.41 -2.09
C PHE A 381 16.41 10.60 -2.75
N TRP A 382 16.16 10.75 -4.04
CA TRP A 382 16.60 11.90 -4.84
C TRP A 382 15.47 12.39 -5.73
N LEU A 383 15.43 13.68 -5.99
CA LEU A 383 14.61 14.22 -7.08
C LEU A 383 15.14 13.72 -8.42
N ALA A 384 14.26 13.35 -9.35
CA ALA A 384 14.63 13.06 -10.73
C ALA A 384 15.15 14.33 -11.43
N THR A 385 14.59 15.50 -11.07
CA THR A 385 15.08 16.82 -11.47
C THR A 385 14.85 17.88 -10.38
N SER A 386 15.79 18.82 -10.21
CA SER A 386 15.62 19.96 -9.29
C SER A 386 14.74 21.10 -9.85
N HIS A 387 14.28 20.96 -11.10
CA HIS A 387 13.38 21.93 -11.74
C HIS A 387 11.90 21.66 -11.45
N ASP A 388 11.61 20.54 -10.80
CA ASP A 388 10.27 20.12 -10.39
C ASP A 388 10.19 19.97 -8.87
N ASN A 389 8.97 19.95 -8.32
CA ASN A 389 8.72 19.94 -6.90
C ASN A 389 9.15 18.62 -6.25
N PHE A 390 9.33 18.64 -4.95
CA PHE A 390 9.30 17.46 -4.09
C PHE A 390 7.87 17.21 -3.65
N TYR A 391 7.39 16.00 -3.88
CA TYR A 391 6.01 15.59 -3.62
C TYR A 391 5.91 14.66 -2.41
N ALA A 392 4.92 14.92 -1.56
CA ALA A 392 4.56 14.04 -0.45
C ALA A 392 3.89 12.74 -0.96
N SER A 393 3.77 11.74 -0.11
CA SER A 393 3.06 10.49 -0.40
C SER A 393 1.60 10.70 -0.83
N SER A 394 0.96 11.78 -0.42
CA SER A 394 -0.37 12.17 -0.88
C SER A 394 -0.44 12.69 -2.33
N GLY A 395 0.72 12.90 -2.98
CA GLY A 395 0.84 13.55 -4.28
C GLY A 395 0.88 15.08 -4.23
N ALA A 396 0.65 15.70 -3.07
CA ALA A 396 0.74 17.13 -2.89
C ALA A 396 2.20 17.63 -2.89
N ILE A 397 2.42 18.90 -3.23
CA ILE A 397 3.73 19.54 -3.10
C ILE A 397 4.14 19.58 -1.63
N ALA A 398 5.22 18.89 -1.28
CA ALA A 398 5.84 18.98 0.03
C ALA A 398 6.81 20.15 0.11
N VAL A 399 7.63 20.33 -0.93
CA VAL A 399 8.59 21.46 -1.06
C VAL A 399 8.61 21.93 -2.51
N PRO A 400 8.42 23.22 -2.78
CA PRO A 400 8.46 23.77 -4.14
C PRO A 400 9.83 23.57 -4.81
N ALA A 401 9.81 23.46 -6.13
CA ALA A 401 11.00 23.36 -6.97
C ALA A 401 12.00 24.49 -6.68
N ARG A 402 13.27 24.11 -6.62
CA ARG A 402 14.38 25.08 -6.48
C ARG A 402 15.50 24.71 -7.46
N PRO A 403 15.47 25.26 -8.68
CA PRO A 403 16.49 24.99 -9.69
C PRO A 403 17.90 25.27 -9.15
N GLY A 404 18.82 24.33 -9.39
CA GLY A 404 20.19 24.42 -8.88
C GLY A 404 20.41 23.93 -7.45
N ALA A 405 19.35 23.59 -6.71
CA ALA A 405 19.50 22.90 -5.43
C ALA A 405 19.99 21.45 -5.62
N SER A 406 20.52 20.87 -4.55
CA SER A 406 20.82 19.43 -4.51
C SER A 406 19.55 18.62 -4.80
N ARG A 407 19.71 17.48 -5.47
CA ARG A 407 18.61 16.55 -5.67
C ARG A 407 18.44 15.56 -4.52
N HIS A 408 19.41 15.42 -3.62
CA HIS A 408 19.37 14.46 -2.51
C HIS A 408 18.37 14.91 -1.44
N ILE A 409 17.19 14.28 -1.42
CA ILE A 409 16.10 14.53 -0.45
C ILE A 409 16.54 14.05 0.93
N GLY A 410 17.02 12.80 1.03
CA GLY A 410 17.45 12.21 2.28
C GLY A 410 17.61 10.70 2.20
N ASN A 411 17.89 10.11 3.37
CA ASN A 411 17.91 8.65 3.54
C ASN A 411 16.94 8.26 4.64
N GLU A 412 16.27 7.10 4.51
CA GLU A 412 15.33 6.62 5.51
C GLU A 412 15.80 5.28 6.10
N LEU A 413 15.59 5.12 7.39
CA LEU A 413 15.76 3.87 8.11
C LEU A 413 14.42 3.44 8.67
N ASP A 414 14.03 2.21 8.37
CA ASP A 414 12.78 1.61 8.81
C ASP A 414 13.01 0.37 9.67
N LEU A 415 12.28 0.29 10.76
CA LEU A 415 12.27 -0.84 11.69
C LEU A 415 10.82 -1.17 12.02
N ILE A 416 10.33 -2.32 11.55
CA ILE A 416 8.94 -2.75 11.72
C ILE A 416 8.92 -4.11 12.40
N ALA A 417 8.10 -4.26 13.43
CA ALA A 417 7.85 -5.52 14.11
C ALA A 417 6.35 -5.79 14.16
N GLU A 418 5.93 -6.98 13.72
CA GLU A 418 4.54 -7.41 13.71
C GLU A 418 4.39 -8.67 14.57
N TYR A 419 3.37 -8.67 15.43
CA TYR A 419 3.05 -9.79 16.30
C TYR A 419 1.64 -10.30 16.03
N LYS A 420 1.53 -11.51 15.52
CA LYS A 420 0.26 -12.19 15.31
C LYS A 420 -0.10 -12.99 16.56
N MET A 421 -0.97 -12.44 17.39
CA MET A 421 -1.41 -13.12 18.60
C MET A 421 -2.26 -14.35 18.26
N ASN A 422 -3.20 -14.19 17.31
CA ASN A 422 -4.06 -15.26 16.77
C ASN A 422 -4.60 -14.87 15.38
N LYS A 423 -5.58 -15.61 14.83
CA LYS A 423 -6.13 -15.38 13.48
C LYS A 423 -6.83 -14.01 13.31
N GLY A 424 -7.28 -13.39 14.38
CA GLY A 424 -8.03 -12.12 14.33
C GLY A 424 -7.32 -10.95 14.98
N LEU A 425 -6.34 -11.17 15.86
CA LEU A 425 -5.71 -10.10 16.64
C LEU A 425 -4.22 -9.98 16.34
N ASN A 426 -3.85 -8.83 15.80
CA ASN A 426 -2.48 -8.48 15.43
C ASN A 426 -2.05 -7.19 16.15
N PHE A 427 -0.75 -7.10 16.44
CA PHE A 427 -0.09 -5.89 16.93
C PHE A 427 1.06 -5.55 15.99
N GLY A 428 1.30 -4.26 15.81
CA GLY A 428 2.46 -3.79 15.07
C GLY A 428 3.14 -2.65 15.79
N PHE A 429 4.45 -2.55 15.60
CA PHE A 429 5.30 -1.50 16.10
C PHE A 429 6.21 -1.07 14.96
N GLY A 430 6.31 0.21 14.71
CA GLY A 430 7.18 0.74 13.69
C GLY A 430 7.91 1.99 14.12
N TYR A 431 9.09 2.15 13.56
CA TYR A 431 9.88 3.36 13.64
C TYR A 431 10.50 3.62 12.27
N ALA A 432 10.16 4.74 11.66
CA ALA A 432 10.79 5.21 10.45
C ALA A 432 11.48 6.56 10.72
N ARG A 433 12.66 6.78 10.13
CA ARG A 433 13.37 8.06 10.23
C ARG A 433 13.96 8.46 8.89
N LEU A 434 13.45 9.55 8.35
CA LEU A 434 14.01 10.25 7.21
C LEU A 434 15.04 11.26 7.69
N PHE A 435 16.33 10.98 7.45
CA PHE A 435 17.43 11.90 7.66
C PHE A 435 17.43 12.94 6.53
N ALA A 436 17.25 14.21 6.88
CA ALA A 436 17.17 15.28 5.91
C ALA A 436 18.46 15.40 5.08
N GLY A 437 18.37 15.19 3.78
CA GLY A 437 19.45 15.39 2.83
C GLY A 437 19.68 16.85 2.49
N GLN A 438 20.69 17.11 1.65
CA GLN A 438 21.10 18.47 1.31
C GLN A 438 19.95 19.28 0.67
N PHE A 439 19.03 18.64 -0.08
CA PHE A 439 17.86 19.33 -0.62
C PHE A 439 17.00 19.90 0.53
N LEU A 440 16.56 19.07 1.45
CA LEU A 440 15.72 19.48 2.58
C LEU A 440 16.43 20.47 3.50
N GLN A 441 17.74 20.27 3.76
CA GLN A 441 18.55 21.18 4.61
C GLN A 441 18.66 22.58 4.04
N THR A 442 18.61 22.74 2.70
CA THR A 442 18.77 24.05 2.03
C THR A 442 17.45 24.69 1.61
N THR A 443 16.36 23.94 1.57
CA THR A 443 15.05 24.41 1.09
C THR A 443 13.99 24.50 2.18
N THR A 444 14.23 23.87 3.33
CA THR A 444 13.35 23.88 4.50
C THR A 444 14.16 24.27 5.76
N ARG A 445 13.65 24.02 6.95
CA ARG A 445 14.43 24.14 8.20
C ARG A 445 15.41 22.99 8.41
N GLY A 446 15.34 21.93 7.58
CA GLY A 446 16.31 20.85 7.55
C GLY A 446 16.25 19.85 8.71
N HIS A 447 15.15 19.84 9.46
CA HIS A 447 14.98 18.83 10.51
C HIS A 447 14.71 17.46 9.88
N ASP A 448 15.22 16.40 10.54
CA ASP A 448 14.84 15.05 10.24
C ASP A 448 13.36 14.84 10.56
N TYR A 449 12.71 13.92 9.81
CA TYR A 449 11.38 13.46 10.16
C TYR A 449 11.46 12.07 10.78
N GLN A 450 10.73 11.86 11.90
CA GLN A 450 10.66 10.57 12.58
C GLN A 450 9.19 10.17 12.76
N TYR A 451 8.91 8.89 12.59
CA TYR A 451 7.56 8.35 12.66
C TYR A 451 7.51 7.08 13.50
N PRO A 452 7.53 7.18 14.83
CA PRO A 452 7.19 6.08 15.71
C PRO A 452 5.69 5.83 15.72
N TYR A 453 5.30 4.55 15.63
CA TYR A 453 3.90 4.14 15.75
C TYR A 453 3.75 2.78 16.41
N ALA A 454 2.56 2.54 16.96
CA ALA A 454 2.14 1.23 17.43
C ALA A 454 0.66 1.04 17.11
N TYR A 455 0.26 -0.18 16.72
CA TYR A 455 -1.14 -0.46 16.46
C TYR A 455 -1.58 -1.80 17.01
N MET A 456 -2.89 -1.87 17.26
CA MET A 456 -3.64 -3.09 17.47
C MET A 456 -4.71 -3.17 16.38
N GLU A 457 -4.81 -4.32 15.73
CA GLU A 457 -5.84 -4.60 14.75
C GLU A 457 -6.57 -5.89 15.10
N TYR A 458 -7.87 -5.78 15.24
CA TYR A 458 -8.75 -6.90 15.53
C TYR A 458 -9.74 -7.12 14.38
N ASN A 459 -9.56 -8.22 13.66
CA ASN A 459 -10.45 -8.68 12.59
C ASN A 459 -11.40 -9.74 13.15
N PHE A 460 -12.69 -9.46 13.15
CA PHE A 460 -13.72 -10.34 13.64
C PHE A 460 -14.57 -10.96 12.51
N SER A 461 -14.05 -10.94 11.31
CA SER A 461 -14.58 -11.66 10.15
C SER A 461 -13.94 -13.03 10.03
N LYS A 462 -14.67 -14.04 9.51
CA LYS A 462 -14.03 -15.27 9.04
C LYS A 462 -13.02 -14.92 7.95
N SER A 463 -11.76 -15.31 8.15
CA SER A 463 -10.71 -15.07 7.17
C SER A 463 -11.12 -15.60 5.80
N GLY A 464 -11.15 -14.77 4.79
CA GLY A 464 -11.35 -15.11 3.39
C GLY A 464 -12.78 -15.03 2.84
N SER A 465 -13.81 -14.69 3.65
CA SER A 465 -15.20 -14.73 3.18
C SER A 465 -15.82 -13.39 2.79
N VAL A 466 -15.26 -12.27 3.22
CA VAL A 466 -15.98 -10.98 3.13
C VAL A 466 -15.39 -10.02 2.13
N TYR A 467 -14.09 -9.94 2.01
CA TYR A 467 -13.52 -9.35 0.81
C TYR A 467 -13.70 -10.41 -0.27
N GLY A 468 -14.74 -10.26 -1.08
CA GLY A 468 -14.87 -11.05 -2.30
C GLY A 468 -13.47 -11.12 -2.86
N LYS A 469 -13.00 -12.26 -3.35
CA LYS A 469 -11.66 -12.43 -3.90
C LYS A 469 -11.39 -11.26 -4.85
N VAL A 470 -11.00 -10.13 -4.27
CA VAL A 470 -10.27 -9.09 -4.98
C VAL A 470 -9.08 -9.89 -5.44
N VAL A 471 -8.92 -9.98 -6.73
CA VAL A 471 -7.90 -10.76 -7.36
C VAL A 471 -6.58 -10.34 -6.76
N ARG A 472 -6.22 -11.00 -5.68
CA ARG A 472 -4.83 -11.31 -5.47
C ARG A 472 -4.64 -12.63 -6.18
N SER A 473 -4.10 -12.60 -7.35
CA SER A 473 -2.97 -13.49 -7.58
C SER A 473 -2.05 -13.18 -6.39
N GLU A 474 -2.15 -14.00 -5.31
CA GLU A 474 -1.16 -13.87 -4.22
C GLU A 474 0.19 -13.90 -4.92
N PRO A 475 1.07 -12.91 -4.72
CA PRO A 475 2.38 -12.93 -5.31
C PRO A 475 2.99 -14.29 -5.00
N ALA A 476 3.54 -14.95 -6.00
CA ALA A 476 4.13 -16.28 -5.86
C ALA A 476 5.32 -16.33 -4.90
N GLY A 477 5.61 -15.24 -4.20
CA GLY A 477 6.63 -15.05 -3.18
C GLY A 477 6.12 -14.56 -1.83
N ALA A 478 4.85 -14.19 -1.69
CA ALA A 478 4.31 -13.87 -0.38
C ALA A 478 4.26 -15.14 0.47
N TYR A 479 5.17 -15.26 1.41
CA TYR A 479 5.16 -16.34 2.39
C TYR A 479 3.76 -16.40 3.03
N ARG A 480 3.03 -17.48 2.75
CA ARG A 480 1.72 -17.75 3.38
C ARG A 480 1.93 -17.85 4.89
N TRP A 481 1.20 -17.04 5.61
CA TRP A 481 1.06 -17.13 7.06
C TRP A 481 0.26 -18.37 7.46
#